data_319858e0eb0895e6cb0f819baa0c78a0
#
_entry.id   319858e0eb0895e6cb0f819baa0c78a0
#
_cell.length_a   1.000
_cell.length_b   1.000
_cell.length_c   1.000
_cell.angle_alpha   90.00
_cell.angle_beta   90.00
_cell.angle_gamma   90.00
#
_symmetry.space_group_name_H-M   'P 1'
#
loop_
_entity.id
_entity.type
_entity.pdbx_description
1 polymer ?
#
loop_
_entity_poly.entity_id
_entity_poly.type
_entity_poly.pdbx_seq_one_letter_code
_entity_poly.pdbx_strand_id
1 'polypeptide(L)'
;YISKWFGKKEDWLNEIHERNGKYSFLKHFIVYCNDRKIGYCLYADCFFLKDLEEEGHDFEDLYGDVPAEKHTYEIGYLIGEEEYLNHGIGKIIIRILEEKIMEAGGKEISADPSEENIISIKALLSNGFKKKRDGDYRKVLG
;
A
#
# COMPACT_ATOMS: atom_id res chain seq x y z
N TYR A 1 -0.94 -3.29 -17.89
CA TYR A 1 -1.86 -3.09 -16.76
C TYR A 1 -1.15 -2.89 -15.43
N ILE A 2 -0.31 -3.85 -15.04
CA ILE A 2 0.41 -3.78 -13.75
C ILE A 2 1.31 -2.55 -13.66
N SER A 3 2.12 -2.30 -14.69
CA SER A 3 3.05 -1.17 -14.74
C SER A 3 2.36 0.21 -14.69
N LYS A 4 1.09 0.27 -15.05
CA LYS A 4 0.31 1.52 -14.99
C LYS A 4 0.16 2.02 -13.55
N TRP A 5 0.02 1.10 -12.58
CA TRP A 5 -0.29 1.44 -11.19
C TRP A 5 0.85 1.20 -10.21
N PHE A 6 1.81 0.34 -10.57
CA PHE A 6 2.81 -0.17 -9.62
C PHE A 6 4.27 0.12 -9.99
N GLY A 7 4.53 0.86 -11.04
CA GLY A 7 5.91 1.22 -11.41
C GLY A 7 6.69 0.11 -12.10
N LYS A 8 8.02 0.17 -12.03
CA LYS A 8 8.90 -0.69 -12.80
C LYS A 8 9.11 -2.05 -12.14
N LYS A 9 9.16 -3.11 -12.97
CA LYS A 9 9.40 -4.49 -12.51
C LYS A 9 10.74 -4.63 -11.77
N GLU A 10 11.77 -3.94 -12.22
CA GLU A 10 13.09 -3.98 -11.60
C GLU A 10 13.09 -3.50 -10.17
N ASP A 11 12.33 -2.45 -9.88
CA ASP A 11 12.18 -1.90 -8.53
C ASP A 11 11.52 -2.92 -7.61
N TRP A 12 10.47 -3.58 -8.07
CA TRP A 12 9.80 -4.64 -7.32
C TRP A 12 10.72 -5.80 -7.01
N LEU A 13 11.49 -6.26 -8.00
CA LEU A 13 12.41 -7.38 -7.80
C LEU A 13 13.47 -7.02 -6.77
N ASN A 14 13.99 -5.80 -6.81
CA ASN A 14 14.95 -5.32 -5.83
C ASN A 14 14.37 -5.29 -4.42
N GLU A 15 13.16 -4.75 -4.25
CA GLU A 15 12.46 -4.74 -2.96
C GLU A 15 12.27 -6.15 -2.40
N ILE A 16 11.86 -7.10 -3.24
CA ILE A 16 11.65 -8.49 -2.84
C ILE A 16 12.98 -9.17 -2.48
N HIS A 17 14.03 -8.97 -3.27
CA HIS A 17 15.35 -9.55 -3.01
C HIS A 17 15.95 -9.03 -1.70
N GLU A 18 15.76 -7.75 -1.39
CA GLU A 18 16.30 -7.10 -0.21
C GLU A 18 15.31 -7.07 0.98
N ARG A 19 14.26 -7.89 0.94
CA ARG A 19 13.19 -7.88 1.98
C ARG A 19 13.64 -8.18 3.39
N ASN A 20 14.77 -8.86 3.57
CA ASN A 20 15.34 -9.15 4.87
C ASN A 20 16.53 -8.24 5.21
N GLY A 21 16.82 -7.25 4.36
CA GLY A 21 17.90 -6.29 4.53
C GLY A 21 17.40 -4.85 4.40
N LYS A 22 17.83 -4.15 3.37
CA LYS A 22 17.51 -2.74 3.11
C LYS A 22 16.00 -2.44 3.10
N TYR A 23 15.18 -3.38 2.60
CA TYR A 23 13.72 -3.23 2.48
C TYR A 23 12.96 -4.04 3.53
N SER A 24 13.54 -4.32 4.69
CA SER A 24 12.87 -5.07 5.76
C SER A 24 11.65 -4.36 6.35
N PHE A 25 11.52 -3.05 6.15
CA PHE A 25 10.35 -2.27 6.55
C PHE A 25 9.13 -2.46 5.62
N LEU A 26 9.31 -3.14 4.50
CA LEU A 26 8.25 -3.56 3.57
C LEU A 26 7.85 -5.00 3.88
N LYS A 27 6.54 -5.25 4.02
CA LYS A 27 5.99 -6.60 4.18
C LYS A 27 5.13 -6.94 2.97
N HIS A 28 5.49 -8.05 2.31
CA HIS A 28 4.88 -8.49 1.07
C HIS A 28 4.00 -9.73 1.30
N PHE A 29 2.85 -9.77 0.65
CA PHE A 29 1.89 -10.89 0.77
C PHE A 29 1.34 -11.27 -0.60
N ILE A 30 1.13 -12.57 -0.79
CA ILE A 30 0.36 -13.07 -1.93
C ILE A 30 -1.10 -13.19 -1.50
N VAL A 31 -2.00 -12.69 -2.32
CA VAL A 31 -3.43 -12.77 -2.06
C VAL A 31 -3.99 -14.04 -2.72
N TYR A 32 -4.65 -14.87 -1.91
CA TYR A 32 -5.32 -16.07 -2.37
C TYR A 32 -6.84 -15.93 -2.25
N CYS A 33 -7.55 -16.49 -3.21
CA CYS A 33 -9.00 -16.68 -3.14
C CYS A 33 -9.28 -18.14 -3.48
N ASN A 34 -9.79 -18.92 -2.52
CA ASN A 34 -10.06 -20.34 -2.70
C ASN A 34 -8.86 -21.11 -3.29
N ASP A 35 -7.70 -20.98 -2.67
CA ASP A 35 -6.42 -21.60 -3.06
C ASP A 35 -5.83 -21.12 -4.39
N ARG A 36 -6.45 -20.17 -5.06
CA ARG A 36 -5.92 -19.54 -6.28
C ARG A 36 -5.21 -18.24 -5.92
N LYS A 37 -4.00 -18.07 -6.43
CA LYS A 37 -3.24 -16.82 -6.33
C LYS A 37 -3.89 -15.78 -7.25
N ILE A 38 -4.41 -14.70 -6.69
CA ILE A 38 -5.12 -13.69 -7.48
C ILE A 38 -4.46 -12.32 -7.44
N GLY A 39 -3.53 -12.10 -6.54
CA GLY A 39 -2.93 -10.79 -6.41
C GLY A 39 -1.81 -10.73 -5.39
N TYR A 40 -1.47 -9.51 -5.06
CA TYR A 40 -0.35 -9.16 -4.22
C TYR A 40 -0.74 -7.94 -3.40
N CYS A 41 -0.26 -7.87 -2.17
CA CYS A 41 -0.40 -6.66 -1.36
C CYS A 41 0.81 -6.46 -0.45
N LEU A 42 0.93 -5.27 0.07
CA LEU A 42 2.03 -4.89 0.94
C LEU A 42 1.58 -3.86 1.98
N TYR A 43 2.37 -3.75 3.04
CA TYR A 43 2.43 -2.53 3.84
C TYR A 43 3.89 -2.16 4.10
N ALA A 44 4.13 -0.88 4.33
CA ALA A 44 5.46 -0.34 4.55
C ALA A 44 5.43 0.72 5.65
N ASP A 45 6.43 0.71 6.51
CA ASP A 45 6.60 1.75 7.52
C ASP A 45 7.08 3.05 6.84
N CYS A 46 6.24 4.07 6.85
CA CYS A 46 6.49 5.34 6.17
C CYS A 46 7.68 6.12 6.75
N PHE A 47 8.05 5.88 7.99
CA PHE A 47 9.24 6.50 8.57
C PHE A 47 10.51 6.16 7.81
N PHE A 48 10.59 4.96 7.27
CA PHE A 48 11.71 4.53 6.43
C PHE A 48 11.50 4.88 4.94
N LEU A 49 10.24 4.92 4.47
CA LEU A 49 9.93 5.31 3.09
C LEU A 49 10.33 6.74 2.77
N LYS A 50 10.20 7.66 3.72
CA LYS A 50 10.45 9.09 3.49
C LYS A 50 11.85 9.40 2.94
N ASP A 51 12.83 8.54 3.24
CA ASP A 51 14.22 8.70 2.83
C ASP A 51 14.56 7.88 1.57
N LEU A 52 13.59 7.14 1.03
CA LEU A 52 13.81 6.31 -0.14
C LEU A 52 13.68 7.15 -1.42
N GLU A 53 14.66 7.01 -2.31
CA GLU A 53 14.64 7.66 -3.62
C GLU A 53 14.17 6.65 -4.67
N GLU A 54 13.00 6.89 -5.23
CA GLU A 54 12.44 6.12 -6.35
C GLU A 54 11.87 7.07 -7.40
N GLU A 55 12.11 6.72 -8.67
CA GLU A 55 11.61 7.50 -9.81
C GLU A 55 10.07 7.55 -9.78
N GLY A 56 9.54 8.76 -9.89
CA GLY A 56 8.09 9.00 -9.88
C GLY A 56 7.45 9.10 -8.49
N HIS A 57 8.25 8.99 -7.43
CA HIS A 57 7.77 9.12 -6.04
C HIS A 57 8.57 10.17 -5.28
N ASP A 58 7.88 11.11 -4.67
CA ASP A 58 8.44 12.07 -3.71
C ASP A 58 7.99 11.67 -2.30
N PHE A 59 8.66 10.68 -1.75
CA PHE A 59 8.33 10.14 -0.43
C PHE A 59 8.60 11.14 0.71
N GLU A 60 9.58 12.03 0.54
CA GLU A 60 9.84 13.09 1.51
C GLU A 60 8.65 14.06 1.57
N ASP A 61 8.10 14.43 0.43
CA ASP A 61 6.90 15.28 0.37
C ASP A 61 5.68 14.59 0.99
N LEU A 62 5.49 13.29 0.71
CA LEU A 62 4.37 12.51 1.25
C LEU A 62 4.49 12.24 2.74
N TYR A 63 5.66 11.86 3.22
CA TYR A 63 5.87 11.25 4.53
C TYR A 63 6.88 11.96 5.43
N GLY A 64 7.37 13.15 5.02
CA GLY A 64 8.32 13.92 5.82
C GLY A 64 7.79 14.34 7.19
N ASP A 65 6.46 14.38 7.36
CA ASP A 65 5.77 14.70 8.61
C ASP A 65 5.52 13.51 9.54
N VAL A 66 5.89 12.30 9.13
CA VAL A 66 5.72 11.09 9.95
C VAL A 66 6.64 11.16 11.18
N PRO A 67 6.09 11.11 12.41
CA PRO A 67 6.86 11.46 13.60
C PRO A 67 7.85 10.38 14.07
N ALA A 68 7.58 9.11 13.80
CA ALA A 68 8.38 8.01 14.32
C ALA A 68 8.11 6.70 13.58
N GLU A 69 8.97 5.72 13.79
CA GLU A 69 8.74 4.33 13.38
C GLU A 69 7.41 3.81 13.92
N LYS A 70 6.77 2.93 13.17
CA LYS A 70 5.52 2.25 13.55
C LYS A 70 4.34 3.19 13.80
N HIS A 71 4.42 4.41 13.33
CA HIS A 71 3.31 5.36 13.41
C HIS A 71 2.41 5.27 12.18
N THR A 72 2.94 5.53 11.00
CA THR A 72 2.20 5.57 9.74
C THR A 72 2.70 4.48 8.80
N TYR A 73 1.78 3.71 8.24
CA TYR A 73 2.08 2.65 7.28
C TYR A 73 1.41 2.93 5.95
N GLU A 74 2.16 2.83 4.87
CA GLU A 74 1.60 2.84 3.52
C GLU A 74 1.10 1.45 3.15
N ILE A 75 -0.01 1.38 2.44
CA ILE A 75 -0.53 0.14 1.87
C ILE A 75 -0.55 0.19 0.35
N GLY A 76 -0.35 -0.97 -0.27
CA GLY A 76 -0.52 -1.15 -1.69
C GLY A 76 -1.09 -2.53 -1.98
N TYR A 77 -1.86 -2.64 -3.06
CA TYR A 77 -2.38 -3.92 -3.50
C TYR A 77 -2.60 -3.96 -5.01
N LEU A 78 -2.59 -5.16 -5.53
CA LEU A 78 -2.81 -5.44 -6.94
C LEU A 78 -3.59 -6.74 -7.08
N ILE A 79 -4.66 -6.72 -7.88
CA ILE A 79 -5.38 -7.91 -8.30
C ILE A 79 -4.94 -8.20 -9.74
N GLY A 80 -4.22 -9.32 -9.94
CA GLY A 80 -3.65 -9.68 -11.23
C GLY A 80 -4.59 -10.49 -12.13
N GLU A 81 -5.70 -10.99 -11.60
CA GLU A 81 -6.67 -11.80 -12.32
C GLU A 81 -7.92 -10.99 -12.64
N GLU A 82 -8.16 -10.70 -13.92
CA GLU A 82 -9.27 -9.82 -14.36
C GLU A 82 -10.64 -10.27 -13.86
N GLU A 83 -10.88 -11.57 -13.77
CA GLU A 83 -12.17 -12.13 -13.31
C GLU A 83 -12.49 -11.79 -11.85
N TYR A 84 -11.50 -11.38 -11.06
CA TYR A 84 -11.68 -10.97 -9.66
C TYR A 84 -11.81 -9.46 -9.50
N LEU A 85 -11.69 -8.67 -10.56
CA LEU A 85 -11.89 -7.23 -10.51
C LEU A 85 -13.38 -6.89 -10.33
N ASN A 86 -13.66 -5.77 -9.68
CA ASN A 86 -15.02 -5.26 -9.42
C ASN A 86 -15.92 -6.17 -8.57
N HIS A 87 -15.32 -7.03 -7.73
CA HIS A 87 -16.04 -7.92 -6.81
C HIS A 87 -15.85 -7.54 -5.33
N GLY A 88 -15.38 -6.34 -5.04
CA GLY A 88 -15.17 -5.88 -3.68
C GLY A 88 -13.93 -6.44 -2.99
N ILE A 89 -13.06 -7.15 -3.71
CA ILE A 89 -11.85 -7.78 -3.14
C ILE A 89 -10.85 -6.74 -2.65
N GLY A 90 -10.68 -5.63 -3.37
CA GLY A 90 -9.80 -4.54 -2.94
C GLY A 90 -10.19 -3.98 -1.58
N LYS A 91 -11.48 -3.81 -1.33
CA LYS A 91 -12.01 -3.38 -0.04
C LYS A 91 -11.67 -4.36 1.08
N ILE A 92 -11.74 -5.66 0.80
CA ILE A 92 -11.41 -6.73 1.77
C ILE A 92 -9.90 -6.72 2.04
N ILE A 93 -9.07 -6.60 1.02
CA ILE A 93 -7.60 -6.54 1.15
C ILE A 93 -7.21 -5.36 2.04
N ILE A 94 -7.78 -4.18 1.81
CA ILE A 94 -7.52 -3.00 2.63
C ILE A 94 -7.84 -3.28 4.10
N ARG A 95 -8.97 -3.92 4.37
CA ARG A 95 -9.39 -4.28 5.73
C ARG A 95 -8.42 -5.25 6.40
N ILE A 96 -7.94 -6.25 5.67
CA ILE A 96 -6.96 -7.22 6.17
C ILE A 96 -5.62 -6.53 6.47
N LEU A 97 -5.16 -5.66 5.59
CA LEU A 97 -3.94 -4.89 5.81
C LEU A 97 -4.08 -3.97 7.03
N GLU A 98 -5.23 -3.34 7.21
CA GLU A 98 -5.52 -2.54 8.40
C GLU A 98 -5.37 -3.34 9.68
N GLU A 99 -5.94 -4.55 9.73
CA GLU A 99 -5.81 -5.45 10.89
C GLU A 99 -4.35 -5.79 11.18
N LYS A 100 -3.57 -6.10 10.14
CA LYS A 100 -2.13 -6.41 10.29
C LYS A 100 -1.33 -5.21 10.81
N ILE A 101 -1.64 -4.03 10.32
CA ILE A 101 -0.99 -2.78 10.75
C ILE A 101 -1.34 -2.47 12.21
N MET A 102 -2.59 -2.66 12.60
CA MET A 102 -3.01 -2.50 14.00
C MET A 102 -2.28 -3.47 14.92
N GLU A 103 -2.12 -4.73 14.53
CA GLU A 103 -1.34 -5.73 15.27
C GLU A 103 0.14 -5.34 15.38
N ALA A 104 0.68 -4.66 14.39
CA ALA A 104 2.05 -4.14 14.40
C ALA A 104 2.22 -2.87 15.26
N GLY A 105 1.12 -2.31 15.76
CA GLY A 105 1.13 -1.09 16.58
C GLY A 105 0.94 0.21 15.79
N GLY A 106 0.57 0.14 14.52
CA GLY A 106 0.34 1.31 13.68
C GLY A 106 -0.78 2.22 14.18
N LYS A 107 -0.63 3.50 13.94
CA LYS A 107 -1.57 4.56 14.36
C LYS A 107 -2.30 5.20 13.20
N GLU A 108 -1.73 5.14 12.03
CA GLU A 108 -2.27 5.75 10.82
C GLU A 108 -1.91 4.90 9.60
N ILE A 109 -2.82 4.87 8.63
CA ILE A 109 -2.56 4.24 7.32
C ILE A 109 -2.60 5.30 6.25
N SER A 110 -1.66 5.19 5.31
CA SER A 110 -1.58 6.02 4.10
C SER A 110 -1.75 5.17 2.86
N ALA A 111 -2.32 5.75 1.83
CA ALA A 111 -2.34 5.18 0.48
C ALA A 111 -2.16 6.30 -0.53
N ASP A 112 -1.44 6.03 -1.60
CA ASP A 112 -1.12 7.01 -2.65
C ASP A 112 -1.60 6.54 -4.03
N PRO A 113 -2.90 6.29 -4.23
CA PRO A 113 -3.42 5.89 -5.52
C PRO A 113 -3.26 7.01 -6.53
N SER A 114 -3.03 6.64 -7.80
CA SER A 114 -3.18 7.60 -8.89
C SER A 114 -4.62 8.14 -8.90
N GLU A 115 -4.78 9.44 -9.13
CA GLU A 115 -6.12 10.07 -9.20
C GLU A 115 -7.00 9.48 -10.31
N GLU A 116 -6.40 8.81 -11.29
CA GLU A 116 -7.13 8.09 -12.35
C GLU A 116 -7.66 6.72 -11.89
N ASN A 117 -7.14 6.18 -10.78
CA ASN A 117 -7.52 4.88 -10.26
C ASN A 117 -8.77 4.98 -9.38
N ILE A 118 -9.91 5.25 -10.02
CA ILE A 118 -11.19 5.51 -9.37
C ILE A 118 -11.65 4.33 -8.52
N ILE A 119 -11.42 3.10 -8.97
CA ILE A 119 -11.84 1.89 -8.24
C ILE A 119 -11.09 1.79 -6.91
N SER A 120 -9.78 2.03 -6.92
CA SER A 120 -8.97 2.02 -5.70
C SER A 120 -9.37 3.14 -4.74
N ILE A 121 -9.59 4.35 -5.25
CA ILE A 121 -10.03 5.50 -4.45
C ILE A 121 -11.37 5.20 -3.77
N LYS A 122 -12.34 4.64 -4.50
CA LYS A 122 -13.64 4.24 -3.92
C LYS A 122 -13.48 3.20 -2.82
N ALA A 123 -12.61 2.22 -3.01
CA ALA A 123 -12.33 1.19 -2.00
C ALA A 123 -11.73 1.80 -0.73
N LEU A 124 -10.80 2.75 -0.86
CA LEU A 124 -10.23 3.48 0.27
C LEU A 124 -11.29 4.29 1.01
N LEU A 125 -12.06 5.11 0.30
CA LEU A 125 -13.11 5.94 0.89
C LEU A 125 -14.15 5.09 1.63
N SER A 126 -14.54 3.93 1.07
CA SER A 126 -15.49 3.02 1.71
C SER A 126 -14.94 2.33 2.97
N ASN A 127 -13.61 2.34 3.16
CA ASN A 127 -12.96 1.87 4.38
C ASN A 127 -12.64 3.01 5.37
N GLY A 128 -13.15 4.20 5.14
CA GLY A 128 -13.02 5.32 6.06
C GLY A 128 -11.77 6.18 5.86
N PHE A 129 -11.05 5.99 4.77
CA PHE A 129 -9.95 6.89 4.41
C PHE A 129 -10.49 8.25 4.01
N LYS A 130 -9.72 9.29 4.25
CA LYS A 130 -10.00 10.65 3.84
C LYS A 130 -8.87 11.17 2.96
N LYS A 131 -9.24 11.91 1.94
CA LYS A 131 -8.27 12.59 1.08
C LYS A 131 -7.59 13.73 1.85
N LYS A 132 -6.27 13.64 1.99
CA LYS A 132 -5.45 14.72 2.56
C LYS A 132 -5.07 15.73 1.47
N ARG A 133 -4.71 15.22 0.29
CA ARG A 133 -4.41 15.97 -0.94
C ARG A 133 -4.41 14.97 -2.11
N ASP A 134 -4.24 15.44 -3.34
CA ASP A 134 -4.14 14.57 -4.51
C ASP A 134 -3.03 13.53 -4.31
N GLY A 135 -3.37 12.25 -4.47
CA GLY A 135 -2.45 11.14 -4.28
C GLY A 135 -2.09 10.81 -2.83
N ASP A 136 -2.80 11.39 -1.85
CA ASP A 136 -2.52 11.13 -0.43
C ASP A 136 -3.82 10.96 0.34
N TYR A 137 -4.14 9.72 0.66
CA TYR A 137 -5.33 9.33 1.43
C TYR A 137 -4.89 8.73 2.77
N ARG A 138 -5.53 9.14 3.85
CA ARG A 138 -5.14 8.73 5.20
C ARG A 138 -6.33 8.22 6.01
N LYS A 139 -6.04 7.28 6.92
CA LYS A 139 -6.97 6.81 7.94
C LYS A 139 -6.27 6.72 9.28
N VAL A 140 -6.81 7.40 10.28
CA VAL A 140 -6.35 7.29 11.67
C VAL A 140 -6.98 6.04 12.28
N LEU A 141 -6.15 5.22 12.93
CA LEU A 141 -6.55 3.98 13.60
C LEU A 141 -6.83 4.24 15.10
N GLY A 142 -7.70 3.47 15.62
CA GLY A 142 -8.02 3.55 17.05
C GLY A 142 -9.46 3.30 17.31
#